data_fecef7f70484cfcad1a4b4215ce5bfe2
#
_entry.id   fecef7f70484cfcad1a4b4215ce5bfe2
#
_cell.length_a   1.000
_cell.length_b   1.000
_cell.length_c   1.000
_cell.angle_alpha   90.00
_cell.angle_beta   90.00
_cell.angle_gamma   90.00
#
_symmetry.space_group_name_H-M   'P 1'
#
loop_
_entity.id
_entity.type
_entity.pdbx_description
1 polymer ?
#
loop_
_entity_poly.entity_id
_entity_poly.type
_entity_poly.pdbx_seq_one_letter_code
_entity_poly.pdbx_strand_id
1 'polypeptide(L)'
;YDVLGLVLLDSGDYARSGGYGSPSEAALRFLADAPGLMATQSQQLQQDRRDEQDSPREPRKTPSTLPCMVFQHFPIEQYYRLLKPVAATAARAIEGYRNFAGRHFVLNEDKTQPGSYLGEGVSCPDADSGEFAILDKAGYFAISAGHDHRNAFVGSVPVGTDGDRQMVMVASPTSGFGSYGPVPAKRAARLFEFDIRHPYEPRTQLLEYDELVGKPSAGKAYAYGMTSESKPDSEGMDLLHRPTWWSKTWNKLVSLFRR
;
A
#
# COMPACT_ATOMS: atom_id res chain seq x y z
N TYR A 1 5.32 21.86 18.19
CA TYR A 1 5.48 20.49 18.66
C TYR A 1 4.88 19.53 17.63
N ASP A 2 5.39 18.29 17.63
CA ASP A 2 4.90 17.30 16.69
C ASP A 2 3.53 16.78 17.11
N VAL A 3 2.65 16.58 16.15
CA VAL A 3 1.26 16.15 16.39
C VAL A 3 1.04 14.69 15.97
N LEU A 4 1.87 14.20 15.04
CA LEU A 4 1.82 12.82 14.56
C LEU A 4 3.21 12.36 14.10
N GLY A 5 3.43 11.04 14.06
CA GLY A 5 4.60 10.40 13.49
C GLY A 5 4.28 9.67 12.18
N LEU A 6 5.24 9.66 11.26
CA LEU A 6 5.20 8.87 10.04
C LEU A 6 6.31 7.83 10.10
N VAL A 7 5.95 6.56 9.98
CA VAL A 7 6.86 5.42 10.05
C VAL A 7 6.92 4.72 8.71
N LEU A 8 8.13 4.50 8.19
CA LEU A 8 8.37 3.67 7.01
C LEU A 8 8.91 2.33 7.50
N LEU A 9 8.19 1.25 7.23
CA LEU A 9 8.53 -0.09 7.68
C LEU A 9 9.01 -0.95 6.53
N ASP A 10 10.13 -1.65 6.73
CA ASP A 10 10.51 -2.77 5.88
C ASP A 10 9.60 -3.97 6.19
N SER A 11 8.68 -4.26 5.26
CA SER A 11 7.70 -5.33 5.39
C SER A 11 8.24 -6.72 5.04
N GLY A 12 9.53 -6.84 4.77
CA GLY A 12 10.20 -8.10 4.41
C GLY A 12 10.36 -8.29 2.90
N ASP A 13 10.80 -9.47 2.53
CA ASP A 13 11.08 -9.92 1.16
C ASP A 13 10.27 -11.18 0.86
N TYR A 14 10.54 -11.87 -0.24
CA TYR A 14 9.93 -13.16 -0.55
C TYR A 14 10.24 -14.22 0.52
N ALA A 15 9.22 -14.98 0.90
CA ALA A 15 9.40 -16.08 1.82
C ALA A 15 10.08 -17.29 1.13
N ARG A 16 10.99 -17.97 1.83
CA ARG A 16 11.66 -19.18 1.29
C ARG A 16 10.68 -20.32 0.94
N SER A 17 9.53 -20.35 1.60
CA SER A 17 8.43 -21.28 1.33
C SER A 17 7.55 -20.88 0.14
N GLY A 18 7.89 -19.78 -0.52
CA GLY A 18 7.06 -19.13 -1.54
C GLY A 18 6.05 -18.15 -0.92
N GLY A 19 5.58 -17.22 -1.73
CA GLY A 19 4.78 -16.09 -1.25
C GLY A 19 5.65 -15.00 -0.63
N TYR A 20 5.04 -14.18 0.24
CA TYR A 20 5.69 -13.00 0.82
C TYR A 20 6.08 -13.26 2.27
N GLY A 21 7.20 -12.70 2.67
CA GLY A 21 7.67 -12.70 4.05
C GLY A 21 7.00 -11.61 4.88
N SER A 22 7.32 -11.62 6.17
CA SER A 22 6.84 -10.63 7.14
C SER A 22 8.00 -9.74 7.58
N PRO A 23 7.72 -8.61 8.25
CA PRO A 23 8.76 -7.80 8.88
C PRO A 23 9.63 -8.64 9.83
N SER A 24 10.91 -8.32 9.88
CA SER A 24 11.84 -8.97 10.83
C SER A 24 11.48 -8.63 12.29
N GLU A 25 11.93 -9.43 13.23
CA GLU A 25 11.75 -9.11 14.66
C GLU A 25 12.34 -7.73 15.04
N ALA A 26 13.43 -7.31 14.39
CA ALA A 26 14.00 -5.98 14.61
C ALA A 26 13.06 -4.88 14.08
N ALA A 27 12.45 -5.08 12.92
CA ALA A 27 11.47 -4.16 12.35
C ALA A 27 10.21 -4.09 13.23
N LEU A 28 9.73 -5.21 13.74
CA LEU A 28 8.58 -5.25 14.66
C LEU A 28 8.89 -4.56 16.00
N ARG A 29 10.09 -4.74 16.56
CA ARG A 29 10.53 -3.99 17.75
C ARG A 29 10.59 -2.49 17.48
N PHE A 30 11.19 -2.09 16.35
CA PHE A 30 11.22 -0.68 15.96
C PHE A 30 9.78 -0.11 15.84
N LEU A 31 8.86 -0.86 15.24
CA LEU A 31 7.46 -0.47 15.11
C LEU A 31 6.79 -0.24 16.48
N ALA A 32 7.08 -1.10 17.46
CA ALA A 32 6.58 -0.96 18.83
C ALA A 32 7.15 0.27 19.55
N ASP A 33 8.41 0.60 19.32
CA ASP A 33 9.15 1.63 20.07
C ASP A 33 9.03 3.02 19.44
N ALA A 34 8.84 3.10 18.13
CA ALA A 34 8.88 4.35 17.36
C ALA A 34 7.97 5.47 17.90
N PRO A 35 6.69 5.21 18.29
CA PRO A 35 5.83 6.25 18.86
C PRO A 35 6.36 6.87 20.15
N GLY A 36 6.97 6.07 21.02
CA GLY A 36 7.61 6.53 22.26
C GLY A 36 8.89 7.32 22.01
N LEU A 37 9.72 6.83 21.10
CA LEU A 37 10.98 7.50 20.71
C LEU A 37 10.70 8.88 20.10
N MET A 38 9.74 8.97 19.19
CA MET A 38 9.32 10.25 18.57
C MET A 38 8.75 11.22 19.61
N ALA A 39 7.94 10.74 20.56
CA ALA A 39 7.44 11.58 21.64
C ALA A 39 8.55 12.13 22.52
N THR A 40 9.53 11.30 22.89
CA THR A 40 10.70 11.72 23.67
C THR A 40 11.53 12.75 22.94
N GLN A 41 11.80 12.53 21.65
CA GLN A 41 12.54 13.49 20.82
C GLN A 41 11.81 14.83 20.70
N SER A 42 10.49 14.78 20.48
CA SER A 42 9.67 16.00 20.43
C SER A 42 9.73 16.80 21.74
N GLN A 43 9.73 16.09 22.89
CA GLN A 43 9.88 16.75 24.21
C GLN A 43 11.24 17.42 24.37
N GLN A 44 12.33 16.76 23.99
CA GLN A 44 13.68 17.32 24.04
C GLN A 44 13.78 18.59 23.17
N LEU A 45 13.37 18.50 21.92
CA LEU A 45 13.39 19.66 21.02
C LEU A 45 12.57 20.86 21.52
N GLN A 46 11.49 20.61 22.24
CA GLN A 46 10.70 21.67 22.88
C GLN A 46 11.44 22.29 24.07
N GLN A 47 12.15 21.47 24.85
CA GLN A 47 12.96 21.95 25.97
C GLN A 47 14.11 22.83 25.46
N ASP A 48 14.89 22.34 24.50
CA ASP A 48 16.02 23.08 23.91
C ASP A 48 15.58 24.47 23.37
N ARG A 49 14.46 24.51 22.64
CA ARG A 49 13.91 25.77 22.12
C ARG A 49 13.45 26.76 23.20
N ARG A 50 13.05 26.26 24.38
CA ARG A 50 12.67 27.12 25.52
C ARG A 50 13.89 27.72 26.17
N ASP A 51 14.91 26.89 26.36
CA ASP A 51 16.16 27.33 26.96
C ASP A 51 16.85 28.41 26.10
N GLU A 52 16.68 28.35 24.77
CA GLU A 52 17.16 29.39 23.84
C GLU A 52 16.34 30.68 23.86
N GLN A 53 15.04 30.65 24.18
CA GLN A 53 14.13 31.78 24.03
C GLN A 53 13.84 32.54 25.32
N ASP A 54 14.34 32.08 26.46
CA ASP A 54 14.09 32.69 27.81
C ASP A 54 12.58 33.05 28.04
N SER A 55 11.67 32.18 27.53
CA SER A 55 10.24 32.47 27.47
C SER A 55 9.45 31.71 28.54
N PRO A 56 8.68 32.38 29.39
CA PRO A 56 7.95 31.78 30.51
C PRO A 56 6.65 31.05 30.11
N ARG A 57 6.59 30.42 28.95
CA ARG A 57 5.39 29.66 28.55
C ARG A 57 5.30 28.33 29.31
N GLU A 58 4.15 28.07 29.91
CA GLU A 58 3.90 26.79 30.58
C GLU A 58 4.13 25.59 29.69
N PRO A 59 4.74 24.51 30.21
CA PRO A 59 4.96 23.27 29.46
C PRO A 59 3.60 22.65 29.10
N ARG A 60 3.28 22.56 27.81
CA ARG A 60 2.20 21.68 27.37
C ARG A 60 2.60 20.24 27.65
N LYS A 61 1.69 19.45 28.26
CA LYS A 61 1.89 18.01 28.43
C LYS A 61 2.00 17.36 27.05
N THR A 62 3.18 16.92 26.69
CA THR A 62 3.36 16.08 25.52
C THR A 62 2.95 14.66 25.89
N PRO A 63 2.18 13.95 25.06
CA PRO A 63 1.82 12.56 25.33
C PRO A 63 3.07 11.67 25.43
N SER A 64 2.98 10.57 26.17
CA SER A 64 4.06 9.59 26.30
C SER A 64 4.36 8.84 25.00
N THR A 65 3.40 8.80 24.09
CA THR A 65 3.53 8.24 22.75
C THR A 65 2.93 9.20 21.74
N LEU A 66 3.56 9.32 20.57
CA LEU A 66 3.04 10.12 19.48
C LEU A 66 2.19 9.21 18.58
N PRO A 67 0.92 9.55 18.29
CA PRO A 67 0.14 8.76 17.34
C PRO A 67 0.82 8.73 15.97
N CYS A 68 0.92 7.53 15.39
CA CYS A 68 1.68 7.32 14.16
C CYS A 68 0.83 6.70 13.05
N MET A 69 1.25 6.95 11.82
CA MET A 69 0.83 6.22 10.64
C MET A 69 2.03 5.45 10.08
N VAL A 70 1.85 4.18 9.72
CA VAL A 70 2.88 3.37 9.09
C VAL A 70 2.63 3.20 7.60
N PHE A 71 3.72 3.22 6.83
CA PHE A 71 3.77 2.93 5.40
C PHE A 71 4.68 1.73 5.17
N GLN A 72 4.21 0.77 4.39
CA GLN A 72 4.95 -0.45 4.06
C GLN A 72 4.60 -0.96 2.67
N HIS A 73 5.34 -1.98 2.20
CA HIS A 73 5.10 -2.54 0.89
C HIS A 73 4.02 -3.63 0.92
N PHE A 74 4.23 -4.72 1.68
CA PHE A 74 3.27 -5.80 1.75
C PHE A 74 2.09 -5.48 2.65
N PRO A 75 0.84 -5.79 2.23
CA PRO A 75 -0.31 -5.70 3.12
C PRO A 75 -0.26 -6.83 4.16
N ILE A 76 -0.89 -6.60 5.31
CA ILE A 76 -1.12 -7.61 6.34
C ILE A 76 -2.47 -8.31 6.13
N GLU A 77 -2.65 -9.51 6.74
CA GLU A 77 -3.87 -10.29 6.53
C GLU A 77 -5.14 -9.57 6.99
N GLN A 78 -5.02 -8.63 7.94
CA GLN A 78 -6.14 -7.88 8.50
C GLN A 78 -6.84 -6.97 7.48
N TYR A 79 -6.23 -6.71 6.31
CA TYR A 79 -6.93 -6.07 5.20
C TYR A 79 -8.15 -6.86 4.73
N TYR A 80 -8.17 -8.19 4.90
CA TYR A 80 -9.36 -9.01 4.65
C TYR A 80 -10.56 -8.67 5.54
N ARG A 81 -10.37 -7.97 6.67
CA ARG A 81 -11.48 -7.48 7.52
C ARG A 81 -12.32 -6.39 6.86
N LEU A 82 -11.79 -5.75 5.82
CA LEU A 82 -12.48 -4.78 4.98
C LEU A 82 -13.27 -5.42 3.83
N LEU A 83 -13.16 -6.75 3.70
CA LEU A 83 -13.80 -7.51 2.65
C LEU A 83 -14.93 -8.36 3.24
N LYS A 84 -15.90 -8.71 2.40
CA LYS A 84 -16.94 -9.69 2.72
C LYS A 84 -16.86 -10.89 1.78
N PRO A 85 -16.95 -12.13 2.30
CA PRO A 85 -16.95 -13.33 1.47
C PRO A 85 -18.24 -13.40 0.64
N VAL A 86 -18.10 -13.87 -0.60
CA VAL A 86 -19.18 -14.04 -1.56
C VAL A 86 -19.02 -15.33 -2.36
N ALA A 87 -20.04 -15.73 -3.10
CA ALA A 87 -19.91 -16.83 -4.06
C ALA A 87 -18.97 -16.41 -5.21
N ALA A 88 -18.28 -17.39 -5.81
CA ALA A 88 -17.38 -17.16 -6.95
C ALA A 88 -18.09 -16.51 -8.17
N THR A 89 -19.39 -16.72 -8.27
CA THR A 89 -20.23 -16.16 -9.35
C THR A 89 -20.78 -14.77 -9.04
N ALA A 90 -20.48 -14.20 -7.86
CA ALA A 90 -20.95 -12.87 -7.51
C ALA A 90 -20.26 -11.82 -8.38
N ALA A 91 -20.97 -10.74 -8.67
CA ALA A 91 -20.41 -9.63 -9.42
C ALA A 91 -19.19 -9.03 -8.68
N ARG A 92 -18.09 -8.81 -9.42
CA ARG A 92 -16.83 -8.28 -8.89
C ARG A 92 -16.18 -9.17 -7.83
N ALA A 93 -16.52 -10.47 -7.77
CA ALA A 93 -15.87 -11.41 -6.88
C ALA A 93 -14.40 -11.57 -7.26
N ILE A 94 -13.52 -11.41 -6.29
CA ILE A 94 -12.07 -11.58 -6.42
C ILE A 94 -11.66 -12.75 -5.54
N GLU A 95 -10.90 -13.69 -6.09
CA GLU A 95 -10.35 -14.80 -5.33
C GLU A 95 -9.26 -14.30 -4.38
N GLY A 96 -9.25 -14.84 -3.16
CA GLY A 96 -8.23 -14.50 -2.17
C GLY A 96 -6.87 -15.12 -2.50
N TYR A 97 -5.81 -14.53 -1.96
CA TYR A 97 -4.44 -14.97 -2.18
C TYR A 97 -4.06 -16.12 -1.23
N ARG A 98 -3.36 -17.14 -1.73
CA ARG A 98 -2.75 -18.28 -0.99
C ARG A 98 -3.63 -18.89 0.11
N ASN A 99 -3.48 -18.48 1.39
CA ASN A 99 -4.29 -18.99 2.51
C ASN A 99 -5.79 -18.69 2.35
N PHE A 100 -6.13 -17.77 1.49
CA PHE A 100 -7.50 -17.42 1.15
C PHE A 100 -7.93 -17.94 -0.23
N ALA A 101 -7.09 -18.74 -0.91
CA ALA A 101 -7.40 -19.35 -2.19
C ALA A 101 -8.67 -20.20 -2.11
N GLY A 102 -9.47 -20.20 -3.18
CA GLY A 102 -10.79 -20.86 -3.23
C GLY A 102 -11.90 -20.05 -2.53
N ARG A 103 -11.58 -19.03 -1.79
CA ARG A 103 -12.55 -18.10 -1.19
C ARG A 103 -12.60 -16.82 -2.02
N HIS A 104 -13.80 -16.30 -2.23
CA HIS A 104 -14.00 -15.11 -3.03
C HIS A 104 -14.57 -13.97 -2.19
N PHE A 105 -14.16 -12.77 -2.51
CA PHE A 105 -14.43 -11.58 -1.73
C PHE A 105 -14.85 -10.41 -2.61
N VAL A 106 -15.61 -9.49 -2.02
CA VAL A 106 -15.84 -8.13 -2.51
C VAL A 106 -15.54 -7.14 -1.39
N LEU A 107 -15.41 -5.87 -1.70
CA LEU A 107 -15.31 -4.83 -0.66
C LEU A 107 -16.56 -4.84 0.23
N ASN A 108 -16.37 -4.65 1.51
CA ASN A 108 -17.46 -4.39 2.44
C ASN A 108 -17.75 -2.88 2.44
N GLU A 109 -18.80 -2.47 1.75
CA GLU A 109 -19.17 -1.07 1.56
C GLU A 109 -19.47 -0.35 2.88
N ASP A 110 -19.88 -1.10 3.93
CA ASP A 110 -20.11 -0.53 5.26
C ASP A 110 -18.81 -0.15 5.99
N LYS A 111 -17.67 -0.67 5.54
CA LYS A 111 -16.34 -0.48 6.16
C LYS A 111 -15.39 0.30 5.28
N THR A 112 -15.70 0.46 4.00
CA THR A 112 -14.81 1.08 3.02
C THR A 112 -15.38 2.38 2.49
N GLN A 113 -14.50 3.31 2.16
CA GLN A 113 -14.89 4.60 1.62
C GLN A 113 -15.42 4.47 0.18
N PRO A 114 -16.37 5.33 -0.23
CA PRO A 114 -16.79 5.42 -1.62
C PRO A 114 -15.61 5.64 -2.58
N GLY A 115 -15.67 5.05 -3.77
CA GLY A 115 -14.59 5.11 -4.74
C GLY A 115 -13.48 4.07 -4.51
N SER A 116 -13.58 3.26 -3.46
CA SER A 116 -12.70 2.12 -3.22
C SER A 116 -12.87 1.04 -4.28
N TYR A 117 -11.76 0.36 -4.63
CA TYR A 117 -11.74 -0.69 -5.65
C TYR A 117 -10.87 -1.87 -5.22
N LEU A 118 -11.41 -3.09 -5.36
CA LEU A 118 -10.70 -4.35 -5.18
C LEU A 118 -10.49 -4.99 -6.56
N GLY A 119 -9.25 -5.09 -7.00
CA GLY A 119 -8.91 -5.60 -8.33
C GLY A 119 -8.15 -6.91 -8.32
N GLU A 120 -7.63 -7.31 -7.15
CA GLU A 120 -6.93 -8.58 -6.93
C GLU A 120 -7.00 -9.00 -5.46
N GLY A 121 -6.69 -10.28 -5.17
CA GLY A 121 -6.62 -10.79 -3.80
C GLY A 121 -5.54 -10.06 -3.01
N VAL A 122 -5.79 -9.81 -1.73
CA VAL A 122 -4.80 -9.17 -0.86
C VAL A 122 -3.62 -10.11 -0.65
N SER A 123 -2.45 -9.72 -1.11
CA SER A 123 -1.22 -10.53 -1.15
C SER A 123 -0.43 -10.43 0.15
N CYS A 124 -1.05 -10.82 1.26
CA CYS A 124 -0.41 -10.84 2.57
C CYS A 124 0.51 -12.05 2.78
N PRO A 125 1.45 -12.01 3.75
CA PRO A 125 2.21 -13.16 4.21
C PRO A 125 1.31 -14.32 4.65
N ASP A 126 1.83 -15.57 4.53
CA ASP A 126 1.09 -16.77 4.95
C ASP A 126 0.93 -16.88 6.47
N ALA A 127 1.85 -16.28 7.23
CA ALA A 127 1.82 -16.26 8.70
C ALA A 127 1.58 -14.84 9.22
N ASP A 128 0.67 -14.69 10.17
CA ASP A 128 0.51 -13.43 10.92
C ASP A 128 1.73 -13.22 11.82
N SER A 129 2.46 -12.16 11.56
CA SER A 129 3.64 -11.74 12.34
C SER A 129 3.29 -11.08 13.69
N GLY A 130 2.01 -10.88 13.97
CA GLY A 130 1.53 -10.08 15.10
C GLY A 130 1.66 -8.56 14.90
N GLU A 131 2.02 -8.12 13.69
CA GLU A 131 2.20 -6.70 13.37
C GLU A 131 0.97 -5.86 13.71
N PHE A 132 -0.24 -6.33 13.35
CA PHE A 132 -1.46 -5.59 13.65
C PHE A 132 -1.68 -5.36 15.14
N ALA A 133 -1.37 -6.36 15.97
CA ALA A 133 -1.49 -6.23 17.43
C ALA A 133 -0.44 -5.24 17.99
N ILE A 134 0.74 -5.18 17.39
CA ILE A 134 1.76 -4.18 17.74
C ILE A 134 1.28 -2.77 17.38
N LEU A 135 0.74 -2.58 16.17
CA LEU A 135 0.18 -1.31 15.73
C LEU A 135 -0.91 -0.80 16.66
N ASP A 136 -1.86 -1.68 17.02
CA ASP A 136 -2.93 -1.35 17.95
C ASP A 136 -2.40 -0.94 19.31
N LYS A 137 -1.52 -1.77 19.90
CA LYS A 137 -0.95 -1.53 21.24
C LYS A 137 -0.08 -0.27 21.28
N ALA A 138 0.68 0.02 20.24
CA ALA A 138 1.56 1.18 20.16
C ALA A 138 0.84 2.49 19.79
N GLY A 139 -0.46 2.43 19.48
CA GLY A 139 -1.29 3.61 19.22
C GLY A 139 -1.21 4.16 17.80
N TYR A 140 -0.92 3.30 16.84
CA TYR A 140 -1.05 3.68 15.43
C TYR A 140 -2.51 3.90 15.07
N PHE A 141 -2.78 4.94 14.28
CA PHE A 141 -4.12 5.25 13.80
C PHE A 141 -4.35 4.82 12.35
N ALA A 142 -3.27 4.57 11.60
CA ALA A 142 -3.39 4.18 10.20
C ALA A 142 -2.21 3.31 9.72
N ILE A 143 -2.49 2.44 8.74
CA ILE A 143 -1.52 1.67 7.96
C ILE A 143 -1.81 1.84 6.47
N SER A 144 -0.78 2.09 5.67
CA SER A 144 -0.85 2.11 4.21
C SER A 144 0.08 1.07 3.63
N ALA A 145 -0.46 0.23 2.73
CA ALA A 145 0.31 -0.76 1.99
C ALA A 145 0.15 -0.57 0.48
N GLY A 146 1.19 -0.97 -0.25
CA GLY A 146 1.24 -1.05 -1.70
C GLY A 146 1.09 -2.49 -2.17
N HIS A 147 2.04 -2.95 -2.99
CA HIS A 147 2.21 -4.30 -3.52
C HIS A 147 1.11 -4.76 -4.48
N ASP A 148 -0.14 -4.78 -4.05
CA ASP A 148 -1.30 -5.17 -4.85
C ASP A 148 -1.62 -4.07 -5.84
N HIS A 149 -1.09 -4.19 -7.05
CA HIS A 149 -1.10 -3.11 -8.04
C HIS A 149 -2.50 -2.67 -8.46
N ARG A 150 -3.51 -3.55 -8.31
CA ARG A 150 -4.89 -3.29 -8.70
C ARG A 150 -5.80 -2.93 -7.54
N ASN A 151 -5.29 -2.92 -6.31
CA ASN A 151 -6.07 -2.58 -5.14
C ASN A 151 -5.98 -1.09 -4.81
N ALA A 152 -7.14 -0.46 -4.68
CA ALA A 152 -7.27 0.96 -4.40
C ALA A 152 -8.42 1.20 -3.43
N PHE A 153 -8.29 0.78 -2.17
CA PHE A 153 -9.36 0.92 -1.21
C PHE A 153 -8.88 1.53 0.11
N VAL A 154 -9.79 2.17 0.80
CA VAL A 154 -9.61 2.76 2.12
C VAL A 154 -10.76 2.32 2.99
N GLY A 155 -10.46 1.88 4.19
CA GLY A 155 -11.48 1.49 5.14
C GLY A 155 -10.96 1.57 6.57
N SER A 156 -11.81 1.26 7.53
CA SER A 156 -11.48 1.27 8.94
C SER A 156 -11.91 -0.01 9.61
N VAL A 157 -11.11 -0.44 10.58
CA VAL A 157 -11.42 -1.58 11.44
C VAL A 157 -11.34 -1.16 12.90
N PRO A 158 -12.24 -1.67 13.77
CA PRO A 158 -12.17 -1.39 15.18
C PRO A 158 -10.92 -2.01 15.80
N VAL A 159 -10.27 -1.26 16.69
CA VAL A 159 -9.08 -1.62 17.47
C VAL A 159 -9.24 -1.15 18.91
N GLY A 160 -8.33 -1.58 19.79
CA GLY A 160 -8.46 -1.36 21.23
C GLY A 160 -9.26 -2.46 21.92
N THR A 161 -9.29 -2.43 23.25
CA THR A 161 -9.90 -3.50 24.08
C THR A 161 -11.39 -3.64 23.81
N ASP A 162 -12.08 -2.53 23.62
CA ASP A 162 -13.54 -2.47 23.46
C ASP A 162 -13.94 -2.01 22.03
N GLY A 163 -12.98 -1.95 21.08
CA GLY A 163 -13.21 -1.45 19.73
C GLY A 163 -13.52 0.06 19.69
N ASP A 164 -13.06 0.79 20.69
CA ASP A 164 -13.31 2.22 20.91
C ASP A 164 -12.52 3.12 19.94
N ARG A 165 -11.47 2.57 19.32
CA ARG A 165 -10.67 3.24 18.33
C ARG A 165 -10.86 2.61 16.94
N GLN A 166 -10.51 3.36 15.92
CA GLN A 166 -10.50 2.89 14.55
C GLN A 166 -9.08 2.94 13.99
N MET A 167 -8.66 1.90 13.30
CA MET A 167 -7.44 1.91 12.50
C MET A 167 -7.82 2.04 11.04
N VAL A 168 -7.33 3.09 10.40
CA VAL A 168 -7.50 3.32 8.96
C VAL A 168 -6.53 2.42 8.20
N MET A 169 -7.04 1.64 7.27
CA MET A 169 -6.24 0.75 6.42
C MET A 169 -6.38 1.16 4.96
N VAL A 170 -5.24 1.38 4.31
CA VAL A 170 -5.18 1.96 2.97
C VAL A 170 -4.39 1.04 2.04
N ALA A 171 -5.04 0.58 0.96
CA ALA A 171 -4.37 -0.09 -0.15
C ALA A 171 -4.17 0.90 -1.29
N SER A 172 -2.94 1.00 -1.80
CA SER A 172 -2.57 1.93 -2.86
C SER A 172 -2.18 1.18 -4.13
N PRO A 173 -2.75 1.55 -5.29
CA PRO A 173 -2.46 0.90 -6.56
C PRO A 173 -1.07 1.28 -7.05
N THR A 174 -0.61 0.62 -8.14
CA THR A 174 0.64 1.03 -8.78
C THR A 174 0.48 2.35 -9.53
N SER A 175 1.48 3.21 -9.40
CA SER A 175 1.66 4.40 -10.25
C SER A 175 2.53 4.14 -11.47
N GLY A 176 3.32 3.04 -11.45
CA GLY A 176 4.28 2.71 -12.48
C GLY A 176 3.67 2.05 -13.72
N PHE A 177 4.28 2.26 -14.88
CA PHE A 177 3.86 1.66 -16.15
C PHE A 177 4.70 0.44 -16.54
N GLY A 178 5.74 0.13 -15.76
CA GLY A 178 6.69 -0.96 -16.02
C GLY A 178 6.25 -2.32 -15.45
N SER A 179 5.08 -2.44 -14.87
CA SER A 179 4.58 -3.67 -14.28
C SER A 179 3.08 -3.86 -14.57
N TYR A 180 2.55 -5.05 -14.23
CA TYR A 180 1.12 -5.28 -14.31
C TYR A 180 0.33 -4.27 -13.45
N GLY A 181 -0.96 -4.16 -13.68
CA GLY A 181 -1.79 -3.25 -12.87
C GLY A 181 -3.07 -2.85 -13.57
N PRO A 182 -3.74 -1.79 -13.11
CA PRO A 182 -4.93 -1.28 -13.77
C PRO A 182 -4.58 -0.70 -15.16
N VAL A 183 -5.60 -0.41 -15.94
CA VAL A 183 -5.42 0.34 -17.20
C VAL A 183 -4.66 1.65 -16.92
N PRO A 184 -3.85 2.15 -17.87
CA PRO A 184 -2.98 3.32 -17.64
C PRO A 184 -3.70 4.52 -17.05
N ALA A 185 -4.92 4.79 -17.47
CA ALA A 185 -5.77 5.86 -16.94
C ALA A 185 -5.92 5.82 -15.41
N LYS A 186 -6.00 4.62 -14.84
CA LYS A 186 -6.27 4.37 -13.42
C LYS A 186 -5.01 4.05 -12.59
N ARG A 187 -3.84 4.15 -13.17
CA ARG A 187 -2.58 4.11 -12.42
C ARG A 187 -2.44 5.41 -11.63
N ALA A 188 -2.09 5.29 -10.36
CA ALA A 188 -2.21 6.43 -9.46
C ALA A 188 -1.13 6.44 -8.38
N ALA A 189 -0.74 7.62 -7.96
CA ALA A 189 -0.15 7.85 -6.65
C ALA A 189 -1.27 8.17 -5.66
N ARG A 190 -1.05 7.87 -4.38
CA ARG A 190 -1.99 8.26 -3.32
C ARG A 190 -1.45 9.45 -2.55
N LEU A 191 -2.24 10.51 -2.49
CA LEU A 191 -1.98 11.67 -1.65
C LEU A 191 -2.62 11.45 -0.28
N PHE A 192 -1.89 11.83 0.77
CA PHE A 192 -2.38 11.91 2.14
C PHE A 192 -2.32 13.36 2.61
N GLU A 193 -3.42 13.87 3.14
CA GLU A 193 -3.54 15.21 3.70
C GLU A 193 -3.88 15.11 5.18
N PHE A 194 -3.07 15.73 6.01
CA PHE A 194 -3.25 15.79 7.46
C PHE A 194 -3.67 17.19 7.87
N ASP A 195 -4.89 17.34 8.37
CA ASP A 195 -5.33 18.60 8.99
C ASP A 195 -4.84 18.64 10.44
N ILE A 196 -4.05 19.63 10.79
CA ILE A 196 -3.49 19.77 12.15
C ILE A 196 -4.57 19.85 13.27
N ARG A 197 -5.81 20.16 12.90
CA ARG A 197 -6.95 20.15 13.83
C ARG A 197 -7.53 18.75 14.04
N HIS A 198 -7.37 17.86 13.06
CA HIS A 198 -7.82 16.47 13.03
C HIS A 198 -6.71 15.56 12.47
N PRO A 199 -5.52 15.51 13.12
CA PRO A 199 -4.33 14.92 12.52
C PRO A 199 -4.41 13.39 12.38
N TYR A 200 -5.33 12.75 13.09
CA TYR A 200 -5.49 11.29 13.09
C TYR A 200 -6.61 10.80 12.15
N GLU A 201 -7.18 11.70 11.39
CA GLU A 201 -8.21 11.44 10.38
C GLU A 201 -7.69 11.87 9.00
N PRO A 202 -6.70 11.15 8.44
CA PRO A 202 -6.10 11.56 7.17
C PRO A 202 -7.12 11.49 6.05
N ARG A 203 -7.23 12.57 5.29
CA ARG A 203 -7.91 12.54 4.01
C ARG A 203 -6.96 11.98 2.97
N THR A 204 -7.47 11.13 2.11
CA THR A 204 -6.67 10.54 1.06
C THR A 204 -7.42 10.49 -0.26
N GLN A 205 -6.69 10.75 -1.34
CA GLN A 205 -7.21 10.67 -2.70
C GLN A 205 -6.18 10.04 -3.63
N LEU A 206 -6.68 9.42 -4.69
CA LEU A 206 -5.84 8.95 -5.78
C LEU A 206 -5.57 10.10 -6.73
N LEU A 207 -4.32 10.26 -7.11
CA LEU A 207 -3.88 11.13 -8.18
C LEU A 207 -3.75 10.26 -9.43
N GLU A 208 -4.85 10.07 -10.13
CA GLU A 208 -4.93 9.18 -11.29
C GLU A 208 -4.23 9.81 -12.52
N TYR A 209 -3.60 8.98 -13.33
CA TYR A 209 -2.84 9.44 -14.49
C TYR A 209 -3.70 10.22 -15.50
N ASP A 210 -4.91 9.75 -15.81
CA ASP A 210 -5.79 10.44 -16.77
C ASP A 210 -6.28 11.79 -16.23
N GLU A 211 -6.50 11.94 -14.94
CA GLU A 211 -6.86 13.21 -14.32
C GLU A 211 -5.70 14.20 -14.35
N LEU A 212 -4.47 13.75 -14.01
CA LEU A 212 -3.30 14.61 -13.99
C LEU A 212 -2.83 15.01 -15.39
N VAL A 213 -2.92 14.13 -16.36
CA VAL A 213 -2.38 14.33 -17.72
C VAL A 213 -3.47 14.67 -18.74
N GLY A 214 -4.74 14.45 -18.39
CA GLY A 214 -5.88 14.68 -19.27
C GLY A 214 -5.95 13.69 -20.44
N LYS A 215 -5.38 12.49 -20.30
CA LYS A 215 -5.32 11.46 -21.34
C LYS A 215 -5.61 10.07 -20.78
N PRO A 216 -6.53 9.31 -21.40
CA PRO A 216 -6.88 7.95 -20.94
C PRO A 216 -5.75 6.94 -21.23
N SER A 217 -4.80 7.28 -22.10
CA SER A 217 -3.62 6.46 -22.34
C SER A 217 -2.43 7.32 -22.78
N ALA A 218 -1.24 6.86 -22.52
CA ALA A 218 0.01 7.55 -22.83
C ALA A 218 0.81 6.83 -23.95
N GLY A 219 0.18 6.20 -24.88
CA GLY A 219 0.85 5.52 -26.00
C GLY A 219 1.83 4.43 -25.53
N LYS A 220 3.11 4.79 -25.38
CA LYS A 220 4.16 3.86 -24.92
C LYS A 220 3.87 3.23 -23.57
N ALA A 221 3.40 4.02 -22.61
CA ALA A 221 3.08 3.54 -21.28
C ALA A 221 1.89 2.56 -21.31
N TYR A 222 0.89 2.82 -22.13
CA TYR A 222 -0.21 1.89 -22.35
C TYR A 222 0.28 0.57 -22.95
N ALA A 223 1.08 0.63 -24.00
CA ALA A 223 1.61 -0.56 -24.65
C ALA A 223 2.46 -1.41 -23.68
N TYR A 224 3.27 -0.77 -22.85
CA TYR A 224 4.11 -1.44 -21.87
C TYR A 224 3.25 -2.12 -20.76
N GLY A 225 2.26 -1.42 -20.22
CA GLY A 225 1.35 -1.96 -19.22
C GLY A 225 0.58 -3.19 -19.73
N MET A 226 0.07 -3.14 -20.94
CA MET A 226 -0.63 -4.26 -21.57
C MET A 226 0.27 -5.48 -21.80
N THR A 227 1.56 -5.26 -22.07
CA THR A 227 2.51 -6.35 -22.33
C THR A 227 2.90 -7.06 -21.04
N SER A 228 3.07 -6.33 -19.95
CA SER A 228 3.43 -6.90 -18.64
C SER A 228 2.31 -7.75 -18.02
N GLU A 229 1.05 -7.50 -18.36
CA GLU A 229 -0.07 -8.33 -17.91
C GLU A 229 -0.14 -9.69 -18.62
N SER A 230 0.33 -9.77 -19.87
CA SER A 230 0.12 -10.98 -20.69
C SER A 230 1.18 -12.05 -20.52
N LYS A 231 2.31 -11.75 -19.88
CA LYS A 231 3.41 -12.73 -19.67
C LYS A 231 4.22 -12.40 -18.42
N PRO A 232 3.86 -12.95 -17.26
CA PRO A 232 4.61 -12.71 -16.03
C PRO A 232 6.07 -13.23 -16.08
N ASP A 233 6.38 -14.18 -16.96
CA ASP A 233 7.69 -14.83 -17.05
C ASP A 233 8.51 -14.44 -18.31
N SER A 234 8.03 -13.53 -19.13
CA SER A 234 8.80 -13.07 -20.30
C SER A 234 9.41 -11.69 -20.02
N GLU A 235 10.70 -11.57 -20.32
CA GLU A 235 11.34 -10.27 -20.50
C GLU A 235 10.39 -9.36 -21.30
N GLY A 236 10.07 -8.18 -20.73
CA GLY A 236 9.05 -7.29 -21.24
C GLY A 236 9.20 -7.11 -22.75
N MET A 237 8.21 -7.53 -23.51
CA MET A 237 8.27 -7.41 -24.96
C MET A 237 8.23 -5.92 -25.31
N ASP A 238 9.35 -5.37 -25.73
CA ASP A 238 9.42 -4.00 -26.22
C ASP A 238 8.54 -3.85 -27.46
N LEU A 239 7.32 -3.36 -27.28
CA LEU A 239 6.37 -3.16 -28.37
C LEU A 239 6.81 -2.07 -29.34
N LEU A 240 7.78 -1.23 -28.96
CA LEU A 240 8.38 -0.24 -29.86
C LEU A 240 9.33 -0.90 -30.87
N HIS A 241 9.92 -2.02 -30.48
CA HIS A 241 10.79 -2.84 -31.32
C HIS A 241 10.11 -4.14 -31.76
N ARG A 242 8.78 -4.15 -31.79
CA ARG A 242 8.03 -5.30 -32.27
C ARG A 242 8.53 -5.63 -33.69
N PRO A 243 9.11 -6.82 -33.90
CA PRO A 243 9.62 -7.16 -35.22
C PRO A 243 8.46 -7.11 -36.22
N THR A 244 8.57 -6.25 -37.20
CA THR A 244 7.58 -6.12 -38.26
C THR A 244 7.41 -7.45 -38.99
N TRP A 245 6.28 -7.65 -39.66
CA TRP A 245 6.07 -8.85 -40.46
C TRP A 245 7.26 -9.09 -41.42
N TRP A 246 7.84 -8.04 -41.96
CA TRP A 246 9.02 -8.09 -42.84
C TRP A 246 10.28 -8.59 -42.11
N SER A 247 10.55 -8.17 -40.87
CA SER A 247 11.71 -8.62 -40.11
C SER A 247 11.57 -10.08 -39.66
N LYS A 248 10.33 -10.54 -39.36
CA LYS A 248 10.05 -11.95 -39.07
C LYS A 248 10.28 -12.82 -40.27
N THR A 249 9.83 -12.39 -41.44
CA THR A 249 9.99 -13.12 -42.72
C THR A 249 11.46 -13.16 -43.12
N TRP A 250 12.19 -12.06 -42.96
CA TRP A 250 13.63 -11.98 -43.24
C TRP A 250 14.45 -12.87 -42.34
N ASN A 251 14.20 -12.85 -41.02
CA ASN A 251 14.88 -13.74 -40.07
C ASN A 251 14.60 -15.23 -40.36
N LYS A 252 13.40 -15.56 -40.80
CA LYS A 252 13.04 -16.93 -41.20
C LYS A 252 13.77 -17.35 -42.50
N LEU A 253 13.91 -16.45 -43.46
CA LEU A 253 14.71 -16.67 -44.68
C LEU A 253 16.19 -16.84 -44.32
N VAL A 254 16.78 -15.97 -43.54
CA VAL A 254 18.19 -16.04 -43.13
C VAL A 254 18.49 -17.32 -42.35
N SER A 255 17.56 -17.81 -41.56
CA SER A 255 17.72 -19.07 -40.81
C SER A 255 17.75 -20.31 -41.73
N LEU A 256 17.12 -20.24 -42.90
CA LEU A 256 17.17 -21.32 -43.93
C LEU A 256 18.51 -21.40 -44.66
N PHE A 257 19.24 -20.30 -44.74
CA PHE A 257 20.56 -20.23 -45.40
C PHE A 257 21.74 -20.41 -44.42
N ARG A 258 21.50 -20.57 -43.14
CA ARG A 258 22.52 -20.84 -42.12
C ARG A 258 22.61 -22.32 -41.68
N ARG A 259 22.01 -23.22 -42.44
CA ARG A 259 22.17 -24.69 -42.25
C ARG A 259 23.10 -25.25 -43.32
#